data_bb107b2a6777f459084895322c2b5acf
#
_entry.id   bb107b2a6777f459084895322c2b5acf
#
_cell.length_a   1.000
_cell.length_b   1.000
_cell.length_c   1.000
_cell.angle_alpha   90.00
_cell.angle_beta   90.00
_cell.angle_gamma   90.00
#
_symmetry.space_group_name_H-M   'P 1'
#
loop_
_entity.id
_entity.type
_entity.pdbx_description
1 polymer ?
#
loop_
_entity_poly.entity_id
_entity_poly.type
_entity_poly.pdbx_seq_one_letter_code
_entity_poly.pdbx_strand_id
1 'polypeptide(L)'
;SERAKQKVVDLAKLVSKYSGPMRLYVVNFTEIQMYIYDKCPHDELTIIMRRYMMKIAEYFANKEKAQGLITGESIGQVASQTMQSLAATNEVCTMPVFRPVIAFDKQEIVDISLKIGTYETSILPYEDCCPTFVAKHPVTKPNINVIKNSEKHLAEEIDRMFEDAVK
;
A
#
# COMPACT_ATOMS: atom_id res chain seq x y z
N SER A 1 11.24 -6.78 -8.39
CA SER A 1 12.56 -7.43 -8.60
C SER A 1 13.09 -8.01 -7.30
N GLU A 2 14.00 -8.99 -7.36
CA GLU A 2 14.63 -9.56 -6.17
C GLU A 2 15.41 -8.51 -5.35
N ARG A 3 15.99 -7.53 -6.02
CA ARG A 3 16.69 -6.43 -5.34
C ARG A 3 15.74 -5.51 -4.56
N ALA A 4 14.57 -5.23 -5.10
CA ALA A 4 13.54 -4.47 -4.39
C ALA A 4 13.03 -5.24 -3.16
N LYS A 5 12.80 -6.54 -3.29
CA LYS A 5 12.46 -7.42 -2.18
C LYS A 5 13.54 -7.44 -1.10
N GLN A 6 14.81 -7.59 -1.49
CA GLN A 6 15.94 -7.57 -0.55
C GLN A 6 16.03 -6.24 0.21
N LYS A 7 15.83 -5.11 -0.48
CA LYS A 7 15.75 -3.78 0.15
C LYS A 7 14.69 -3.73 1.27
N VAL A 8 13.51 -4.28 1.02
CA VAL A 8 12.43 -4.34 2.04
C VAL A 8 12.84 -5.24 3.22
N VAL A 9 13.47 -6.38 2.96
CA VAL A 9 14.00 -7.26 4.02
C VAL A 9 15.03 -6.54 4.89
N ASP A 10 15.93 -5.80 4.26
CA ASP A 10 16.98 -5.06 4.98
C ASP A 10 16.39 -3.90 5.81
N LEU A 11 15.40 -3.18 5.28
CA LEU A 11 14.65 -2.18 6.03
C LEU A 11 13.91 -2.81 7.22
N ALA A 12 13.26 -3.94 7.04
CA ALA A 12 12.58 -4.65 8.12
C ALA A 12 13.55 -5.05 9.24
N LYS A 13 14.76 -5.52 8.91
CA LYS A 13 15.81 -5.82 9.89
C LYS A 13 16.26 -4.59 10.66
N LEU A 14 16.39 -3.42 10.00
CA LEU A 14 16.76 -2.18 10.66
C LEU A 14 15.68 -1.70 11.62
N VAL A 15 14.42 -1.74 11.18
CA VAL A 15 13.26 -1.34 11.98
C VAL A 15 13.06 -2.29 13.17
N SER A 16 13.34 -3.59 13.01
CA SER A 16 13.17 -4.58 14.09
C SER A 16 14.05 -4.30 15.32
N LYS A 17 15.11 -3.50 15.18
CA LYS A 17 15.91 -3.04 16.33
C LYS A 17 15.12 -2.16 17.31
N TYR A 18 14.06 -1.52 16.83
CA TYR A 18 13.19 -0.64 17.61
C TYR A 18 11.88 -1.30 18.00
N SER A 19 11.27 -2.06 17.07
CA SER A 19 9.95 -2.69 17.26
C SER A 19 10.01 -4.11 17.81
N GLY A 20 11.21 -4.71 17.89
CA GLY A 20 11.38 -6.13 18.17
C GLY A 20 11.19 -7.02 16.94
N PRO A 21 11.22 -8.35 17.12
CA PRO A 21 11.07 -9.31 16.04
C PRO A 21 9.77 -9.09 15.26
N MET A 22 9.85 -9.18 13.92
CA MET A 22 8.68 -9.03 13.05
C MET A 22 8.62 -10.17 12.05
N ARG A 23 7.40 -10.46 11.59
CA ARG A 23 7.14 -11.40 10.50
C ARG A 23 6.89 -10.60 9.23
N LEU A 24 7.60 -10.93 8.15
CA LEU A 24 7.44 -10.30 6.85
C LEU A 24 6.64 -11.24 5.94
N TYR A 25 5.52 -10.75 5.42
CA TYR A 25 4.74 -11.39 4.38
C TYR A 25 5.06 -10.76 3.04
N VAL A 26 5.42 -11.58 2.06
CA VAL A 26 5.67 -11.15 0.68
C VAL A 26 4.54 -11.70 -0.18
N VAL A 27 3.67 -10.83 -0.65
CA VAL A 27 2.48 -11.19 -1.42
C VAL A 27 2.73 -10.96 -2.90
N ASN A 28 2.43 -11.95 -3.73
CA ASN A 28 2.42 -11.77 -5.18
C ASN A 28 1.15 -11.04 -5.61
N PHE A 29 1.28 -9.76 -5.89
CA PHE A 29 0.16 -8.89 -6.27
C PHE A 29 -0.02 -8.73 -7.78
N THR A 30 0.85 -9.34 -8.59
CA THR A 30 0.95 -9.08 -10.03
C THR A 30 -0.36 -9.39 -10.76
N GLU A 31 -0.98 -10.54 -10.49
CA GLU A 31 -2.22 -10.95 -11.16
C GLU A 31 -3.36 -9.98 -10.85
N ILE A 32 -3.55 -9.62 -9.59
CA ILE A 32 -4.54 -8.62 -9.16
C ILE A 32 -4.28 -7.27 -9.83
N GLN A 33 -3.02 -6.83 -9.85
CA GLN A 33 -2.63 -5.55 -10.44
C GLN A 33 -2.95 -5.50 -11.94
N MET A 34 -2.62 -6.54 -12.68
CA MET A 34 -2.90 -6.63 -14.12
C MET A 34 -4.40 -6.68 -14.39
N TYR A 35 -5.16 -7.39 -13.58
CA TYR A 35 -6.61 -7.48 -13.72
C TYR A 35 -7.29 -6.13 -13.45
N ILE A 36 -6.87 -5.41 -12.43
CA ILE A 36 -7.35 -4.04 -12.16
C ILE A 36 -7.01 -3.12 -13.34
N TYR A 37 -5.79 -3.20 -13.88
CA TYR A 37 -5.37 -2.41 -15.01
C TYR A 37 -6.23 -2.66 -16.27
N ASP A 38 -6.61 -3.91 -16.52
CA ASP A 38 -7.43 -4.31 -17.66
C ASP A 38 -8.91 -3.90 -17.53
N LYS A 39 -9.46 -3.94 -16.30
CA LYS A 39 -10.90 -3.82 -16.06
C LYS A 39 -11.37 -2.47 -15.53
N CYS A 40 -10.48 -1.67 -14.95
CA CYS A 40 -10.84 -0.44 -14.27
C CYS A 40 -10.32 0.82 -14.98
N PRO A 41 -10.95 1.99 -14.76
CA PRO A 41 -10.45 3.26 -15.27
C PRO A 41 -9.03 3.55 -14.80
N HIS A 42 -8.17 3.99 -15.72
CA HIS A 42 -6.73 4.14 -15.44
C HIS A 42 -6.41 5.26 -14.44
N ASP A 43 -7.22 6.30 -14.34
CA ASP A 43 -7.07 7.36 -13.35
C ASP A 43 -7.41 6.92 -11.93
N GLU A 44 -8.17 5.82 -11.76
CA GLU A 44 -8.55 5.22 -10.48
C GLU A 44 -7.63 4.09 -10.02
N LEU A 45 -6.70 3.61 -10.87
CA LEU A 45 -5.90 2.41 -10.64
C LEU A 45 -5.20 2.41 -9.29
N THR A 46 -4.52 3.49 -8.95
CA THR A 46 -3.76 3.57 -7.70
C THR A 46 -4.67 3.42 -6.48
N ILE A 47 -5.85 4.02 -6.49
CA ILE A 47 -6.80 3.93 -5.39
C ILE A 47 -7.34 2.50 -5.27
N ILE A 48 -7.76 1.90 -6.39
CA ILE A 48 -8.31 0.53 -6.40
C ILE A 48 -7.25 -0.48 -5.95
N MET A 49 -6.02 -0.40 -6.47
CA MET A 49 -4.92 -1.26 -6.04
C MET A 49 -4.65 -1.13 -4.53
N ARG A 50 -4.60 0.10 -4.00
CA ARG A 50 -4.39 0.33 -2.57
C ARG A 50 -5.52 -0.23 -1.72
N ARG A 51 -6.77 -0.19 -2.18
CA ARG A 51 -7.91 -0.82 -1.50
C ARG A 51 -7.69 -2.34 -1.36
N TYR A 52 -7.25 -3.01 -2.42
CA TYR A 52 -6.92 -4.45 -2.34
C TYR A 52 -5.68 -4.73 -1.50
N MET A 53 -4.65 -3.88 -1.54
CA MET A 53 -3.50 -3.99 -0.64
C MET A 53 -3.93 -3.89 0.83
N MET A 54 -4.85 -2.97 1.17
CA MET A 54 -5.38 -2.84 2.54
C MET A 54 -6.21 -4.05 2.95
N LYS A 55 -7.03 -4.62 2.07
CA LYS A 55 -7.77 -5.88 2.33
C LYS A 55 -6.81 -7.04 2.62
N ILE A 56 -5.74 -7.16 1.84
CA ILE A 56 -4.69 -8.18 2.05
C ILE A 56 -3.97 -7.96 3.39
N ALA A 57 -3.63 -6.71 3.71
CA ALA A 57 -3.00 -6.38 4.99
C ALA A 57 -3.91 -6.75 6.17
N GLU A 58 -5.21 -6.46 6.09
CA GLU A 58 -6.17 -6.83 7.12
C GLU A 58 -6.36 -8.35 7.24
N TYR A 59 -6.30 -9.09 6.11
CA TYR A 59 -6.31 -10.55 6.13
C TYR A 59 -5.16 -11.10 6.98
N PHE A 60 -3.92 -10.64 6.73
CA PHE A 60 -2.75 -11.08 7.50
C PHE A 60 -2.78 -10.56 8.94
N ALA A 61 -3.29 -9.35 9.18
CA ALA A 61 -3.49 -8.83 10.52
C ALA A 61 -4.43 -9.73 11.35
N ASN A 62 -5.54 -10.16 10.77
CA ASN A 62 -6.47 -11.10 11.42
C ASN A 62 -5.80 -12.47 11.67
N LYS A 63 -5.03 -12.99 10.70
CA LYS A 63 -4.27 -14.23 10.84
C LYS A 63 -3.27 -14.17 12.00
N GLU A 64 -2.62 -13.03 12.18
CA GLU A 64 -1.66 -12.77 13.28
C GLU A 64 -2.33 -12.27 14.57
N LYS A 65 -3.66 -12.16 14.60
CA LYS A 65 -4.43 -11.61 15.73
C LYS A 65 -4.04 -10.17 16.09
N ALA A 66 -3.58 -9.40 15.12
CA ALA A 66 -3.33 -7.98 15.28
C ALA A 66 -4.65 -7.21 15.42
N GLN A 67 -4.61 -6.08 16.12
CA GLN A 67 -5.80 -5.28 16.43
C GLN A 67 -5.88 -3.99 15.60
N GLY A 68 -4.95 -3.77 14.70
CA GLY A 68 -4.90 -2.59 13.84
C GLY A 68 -3.85 -2.71 12.76
N LEU A 69 -3.91 -1.80 11.80
CA LEU A 69 -2.93 -1.63 10.73
C LEU A 69 -2.12 -0.36 10.97
N ILE A 70 -0.89 -0.35 10.50
CA ILE A 70 -0.04 0.84 10.47
C ILE A 70 0.41 1.08 9.03
N THR A 71 0.26 2.31 8.53
CA THR A 71 0.74 2.73 7.22
C THR A 71 1.71 3.90 7.32
N GLY A 72 2.58 4.05 6.32
CA GLY A 72 3.53 5.17 6.22
C GLY A 72 3.01 6.35 5.39
N GLU A 73 1.70 6.55 5.32
CA GLU A 73 1.09 7.63 4.55
C GLU A 73 1.31 9.00 5.20
N SER A 74 1.54 10.03 4.34
CA SER A 74 1.59 11.44 4.75
C SER A 74 0.73 12.27 3.81
N ILE A 75 -0.08 13.19 4.36
CA ILE A 75 -1.03 13.99 3.58
C ILE A 75 -0.30 14.85 2.54
N GLY A 76 -0.79 14.81 1.31
CA GLY A 76 -0.36 15.73 0.24
C GLY A 76 0.98 15.39 -0.41
N GLN A 77 1.65 14.32 -0.02
CA GLN A 77 2.94 13.94 -0.63
C GLN A 77 2.78 13.45 -2.08
N VAL A 78 1.72 12.68 -2.34
CA VAL A 78 1.38 12.18 -3.68
C VAL A 78 -0.14 12.18 -3.88
N ALA A 79 -0.58 12.04 -5.13
CA ALA A 79 -2.01 12.06 -5.50
C ALA A 79 -2.88 11.06 -4.73
N SER A 80 -2.32 9.89 -4.38
CA SER A 80 -3.01 8.85 -3.61
C SER A 80 -3.07 9.11 -2.09
N GLN A 81 -2.53 10.22 -1.62
CA GLN A 81 -2.47 10.59 -0.20
C GLN A 81 -3.19 11.92 0.10
N THR A 82 -4.21 12.26 -0.68
CA THR A 82 -5.18 13.31 -0.33
C THR A 82 -6.17 12.80 0.72
N MET A 83 -6.88 13.69 1.40
CA MET A 83 -7.91 13.28 2.39
C MET A 83 -8.96 12.35 1.77
N GLN A 84 -9.42 12.65 0.56
CA GLN A 84 -10.39 11.83 -0.15
C GLN A 84 -9.81 10.49 -0.56
N SER A 85 -8.55 10.46 -1.00
CA SER A 85 -7.86 9.21 -1.35
C SER A 85 -7.65 8.31 -0.13
N LEU A 86 -7.26 8.90 1.01
CA LEU A 86 -7.12 8.17 2.27
C LEU A 86 -8.47 7.62 2.75
N ALA A 87 -9.55 8.40 2.66
CA ALA A 87 -10.89 7.94 3.01
C ALA A 87 -11.32 6.77 2.14
N ALA A 88 -11.08 6.84 0.81
CA ALA A 88 -11.41 5.77 -0.12
C ALA A 88 -10.63 4.47 0.15
N THR A 89 -9.34 4.57 0.50
CA THR A 89 -8.53 3.39 0.83
C THR A 89 -8.83 2.83 2.22
N ASN A 90 -9.18 3.69 3.19
CA ASN A 90 -9.53 3.28 4.55
C ASN A 90 -10.88 2.57 4.64
N GLU A 91 -11.81 2.89 3.74
CA GLU A 91 -13.19 2.37 3.77
C GLU A 91 -13.28 0.84 3.69
N VAL A 92 -12.29 0.17 3.11
CA VAL A 92 -12.25 -1.30 3.04
C VAL A 92 -11.77 -1.98 4.32
N CYS A 93 -11.27 -1.22 5.30
CA CYS A 93 -10.76 -1.75 6.56
C CYS A 93 -11.84 -1.76 7.63
N THR A 94 -11.88 -2.82 8.43
CA THR A 94 -12.79 -2.98 9.57
C THR A 94 -12.08 -2.71 10.90
N MET A 95 -10.75 -2.77 10.92
CA MET A 95 -9.93 -2.47 12.08
C MET A 95 -9.31 -1.06 12.01
N PRO A 96 -8.86 -0.48 13.13
CA PRO A 96 -8.19 0.82 13.14
C PRO A 96 -6.96 0.84 12.22
N VAL A 97 -6.78 1.96 11.51
CA VAL A 97 -5.58 2.21 10.69
C VAL A 97 -4.83 3.40 11.26
N PHE A 98 -3.64 3.15 11.77
CA PHE A 98 -2.77 4.17 12.35
C PHE A 98 -1.79 4.70 11.30
N ARG A 99 -1.60 6.02 11.29
CA ARG A 99 -0.74 6.75 10.34
C ARG A 99 0.22 7.66 11.11
N PRO A 100 1.31 7.09 11.67
CA PRO A 100 2.19 7.83 12.58
C PRO A 100 2.84 9.08 11.99
N VAL A 101 3.00 9.12 10.67
CA VAL A 101 3.66 10.24 9.95
C VAL A 101 2.69 11.08 9.12
N ILE A 102 1.38 10.96 9.37
CA ILE A 102 0.34 11.55 8.52
C ILE A 102 0.48 13.07 8.33
N ALA A 103 0.92 13.79 9.35
CA ALA A 103 1.08 15.24 9.35
C ALA A 103 2.52 15.71 9.13
N PHE A 104 3.46 14.79 8.92
CA PHE A 104 4.87 15.12 8.74
C PHE A 104 5.14 15.48 7.29
N ASP A 105 5.96 16.48 7.07
CA ASP A 105 6.47 16.78 5.74
C ASP A 105 7.61 15.81 5.36
N LYS A 106 8.07 15.91 4.10
CA LYS A 106 9.11 15.02 3.60
C LYS A 106 10.42 15.15 4.38
N GLN A 107 10.79 16.36 4.80
CA GLN A 107 12.04 16.59 5.53
C GLN A 107 11.99 15.97 6.93
N GLU A 108 10.87 16.13 7.63
CA GLU A 108 10.67 15.51 8.94
C GLU A 108 10.77 13.97 8.87
N ILE A 109 10.20 13.36 7.83
CA ILE A 109 10.29 11.91 7.59
C ILE A 109 11.74 11.49 7.28
N VAL A 110 12.45 12.26 6.45
CA VAL A 110 13.87 12.03 6.15
C VAL A 110 14.71 12.11 7.43
N ASP A 111 14.50 13.12 8.25
CA ASP A 111 15.23 13.31 9.52
C ASP A 111 15.04 12.13 10.48
N ILE A 112 13.82 11.61 10.58
CA ILE A 112 13.52 10.40 11.36
C ILE A 112 14.25 9.19 10.76
N SER A 113 14.20 9.01 9.45
CA SER A 113 14.84 7.88 8.77
C SER A 113 16.37 7.89 8.93
N LEU A 114 16.99 9.06 8.94
CA LEU A 114 18.43 9.24 9.27
C LEU A 114 18.69 8.85 10.72
N LYS A 115 17.86 9.32 11.64
CA LYS A 115 18.00 9.05 13.06
C LYS A 115 17.90 7.57 13.41
N ILE A 116 17.02 6.82 12.74
CA ILE A 116 16.85 5.38 12.98
C ILE A 116 17.73 4.51 12.06
N GLY A 117 18.54 5.11 11.19
CA GLY A 117 19.51 4.43 10.35
C GLY A 117 18.90 3.69 9.15
N THR A 118 17.72 4.10 8.68
CA THR A 118 17.05 3.47 7.53
C THR A 118 17.20 4.24 6.22
N TYR A 119 17.65 5.50 6.29
CA TYR A 119 17.69 6.40 5.13
C TYR A 119 18.52 5.83 3.97
N GLU A 120 19.78 5.45 4.21
CA GLU A 120 20.69 4.97 3.17
C GLU A 120 20.14 3.74 2.43
N THR A 121 19.48 2.82 3.14
CA THR A 121 18.82 1.67 2.52
C THR A 121 17.58 2.10 1.74
N SER A 122 16.80 3.05 2.27
CA SER A 122 15.53 3.48 1.67
C SER A 122 15.72 4.17 0.32
N ILE A 123 16.83 4.88 0.11
CA ILE A 123 17.12 5.61 -1.13
C ILE A 123 17.78 4.77 -2.23
N LEU A 124 18.06 3.49 -1.97
CA LEU A 124 18.61 2.61 -3.01
C LEU A 124 17.70 2.58 -4.24
N PRO A 125 18.26 2.63 -5.47
CA PRO A 125 17.53 2.83 -6.72
C PRO A 125 16.80 1.57 -7.21
N TYR A 126 16.14 0.85 -6.31
CA TYR A 126 15.35 -0.33 -6.64
C TYR A 126 13.86 0.05 -6.55
N GLU A 127 13.23 0.11 -7.72
CA GLU A 127 11.83 0.50 -7.84
C GLU A 127 10.90 -0.57 -7.28
N ASP A 128 9.96 -0.14 -6.45
CA ASP A 128 8.96 -0.98 -5.80
C ASP A 128 7.73 -1.21 -6.70
N CYS A 129 7.49 -0.32 -7.69
CA CYS A 129 6.37 -0.39 -8.62
C CYS A 129 6.83 -0.36 -10.08
N CYS A 130 6.11 -1.09 -10.93
CA CYS A 130 6.30 -0.97 -12.37
C CYS A 130 5.73 0.39 -12.87
N PRO A 131 6.50 1.25 -13.52
CA PRO A 131 6.03 2.54 -14.03
C PRO A 131 4.83 2.43 -14.98
N THR A 132 4.67 1.29 -15.62
CA THR A 132 3.57 0.98 -16.57
C THR A 132 2.19 1.10 -15.92
N PHE A 133 2.09 0.89 -14.61
CA PHE A 133 0.81 0.90 -13.88
C PHE A 133 0.54 2.23 -13.16
N VAL A 134 1.36 3.25 -13.40
CA VAL A 134 1.13 4.59 -12.85
C VAL A 134 0.26 5.37 -13.83
N ALA A 135 -0.88 5.85 -13.36
CA ALA A 135 -1.75 6.70 -14.17
C ALA A 135 -1.06 8.03 -14.51
N LYS A 136 -1.19 8.48 -15.76
CA LYS A 136 -0.66 9.81 -16.18
C LYS A 136 -1.34 10.95 -15.43
N HIS A 137 -2.62 10.79 -15.13
CA HIS A 137 -3.46 11.77 -14.42
C HIS A 137 -4.27 11.03 -13.33
N PRO A 138 -3.65 10.69 -12.19
CA PRO A 138 -4.36 9.97 -11.13
C PRO A 138 -5.42 10.87 -10.49
N VAL A 139 -6.57 10.29 -10.15
CA VAL A 139 -7.62 10.99 -9.42
C VAL A 139 -7.11 11.42 -8.04
N THR A 140 -7.28 12.70 -7.71
CA THR A 140 -6.87 13.27 -6.41
C THR A 140 -8.03 13.45 -5.43
N LYS A 141 -9.26 13.47 -5.95
CA LYS A 141 -10.50 13.58 -5.16
C LYS A 141 -11.46 12.45 -5.54
N PRO A 142 -11.11 11.19 -5.25
CA PRO A 142 -11.96 10.07 -5.60
C PRO A 142 -13.29 10.12 -4.83
N ASN A 143 -14.37 9.78 -5.52
CA ASN A 143 -15.65 9.50 -4.89
C ASN A 143 -15.75 8.01 -4.59
N ILE A 144 -15.99 7.64 -3.34
CA ILE A 144 -16.03 6.24 -2.90
C ILE A 144 -17.07 5.43 -3.68
N ASN A 145 -18.24 6.00 -3.98
CA ASN A 145 -19.29 5.29 -4.72
C ASN A 145 -18.87 5.02 -6.18
N VAL A 146 -18.15 5.96 -6.81
CA VAL A 146 -17.59 5.78 -8.15
C VAL A 146 -16.55 4.68 -8.14
N ILE A 147 -15.61 4.70 -7.19
CA ILE A 147 -14.59 3.67 -7.01
C ILE A 147 -15.24 2.28 -6.81
N LYS A 148 -16.22 2.18 -5.92
CA LYS A 148 -16.96 0.91 -5.67
C LYS A 148 -17.70 0.43 -6.92
N ASN A 149 -18.22 1.34 -7.73
CA ASN A 149 -18.85 0.97 -8.99
C ASN A 149 -17.84 0.46 -10.02
N SER A 150 -16.66 1.06 -10.10
CA SER A 150 -15.56 0.56 -10.95
C SER A 150 -15.08 -0.83 -10.49
N GLU A 151 -15.00 -1.08 -9.19
CA GLU A 151 -14.63 -2.38 -8.63
C GLU A 151 -15.62 -3.51 -9.00
N LYS A 152 -16.87 -3.21 -9.37
CA LYS A 152 -17.82 -4.23 -9.85
C LYS A 152 -17.34 -4.94 -11.12
N HIS A 153 -16.51 -4.28 -11.94
CA HIS A 153 -15.90 -4.89 -13.12
C HIS A 153 -14.92 -6.03 -12.77
N LEU A 154 -14.51 -6.11 -11.53
CA LEU A 154 -13.58 -7.13 -11.04
C LEU A 154 -14.28 -8.38 -10.50
N ALA A 155 -15.60 -8.36 -10.33
CA ALA A 155 -16.38 -9.36 -9.56
C ALA A 155 -16.22 -10.80 -10.05
N GLU A 156 -15.85 -11.00 -11.34
CA GLU A 156 -15.75 -12.35 -11.94
C GLU A 156 -14.59 -13.17 -11.36
N GLU A 157 -13.41 -12.55 -11.17
CA GLU A 157 -12.18 -13.28 -10.84
C GLU A 157 -11.46 -12.78 -9.58
N ILE A 158 -11.82 -11.61 -9.07
CA ILE A 158 -11.02 -10.96 -8.02
C ILE A 158 -10.96 -11.76 -6.72
N ASP A 159 -12.03 -12.44 -6.36
CA ASP A 159 -12.07 -13.23 -5.12
C ASP A 159 -11.12 -14.43 -5.21
N ARG A 160 -11.08 -15.13 -6.36
CA ARG A 160 -10.12 -16.19 -6.62
C ARG A 160 -8.68 -15.67 -6.56
N MET A 161 -8.40 -14.54 -7.24
CA MET A 161 -7.06 -13.94 -7.26
C MET A 161 -6.62 -13.51 -5.87
N PHE A 162 -7.54 -12.99 -5.06
CA PHE A 162 -7.27 -12.63 -3.67
C PHE A 162 -6.91 -13.88 -2.85
N GLU A 163 -7.72 -14.95 -2.93
CA GLU A 163 -7.45 -16.21 -2.23
C GLU A 163 -6.09 -16.79 -2.61
N ASP A 164 -5.73 -16.75 -3.90
CA ASP A 164 -4.45 -17.25 -4.38
C ASP A 164 -3.26 -16.39 -3.89
N ALA A 165 -3.45 -15.08 -3.81
CA ALA A 165 -2.41 -14.16 -3.35
C ALA A 165 -2.09 -14.30 -1.84
N VAL A 166 -3.04 -14.77 -1.01
CA VAL A 166 -2.87 -14.86 0.46
C VAL A 166 -2.56 -16.29 0.95
N LYS A 167 -2.50 -17.29 0.07
CA LYS A 167 -2.05 -18.66 0.39
C LYS A 167 -0.57 -18.72 0.65
#